data_fd5967c9a25e61b816e497e298a80586
#
_entry.id   fd5967c9a25e61b816e497e298a80586
#
_cell.length_a   1.000
_cell.length_b   1.000
_cell.length_c   1.000
_cell.angle_alpha   90.00
_cell.angle_beta   90.00
_cell.angle_gamma   90.00
#
_symmetry.space_group_name_H-M   'P 1'
#
loop_
_entity.id
_entity.type
_entity.pdbx_description
1 polymer ?
#
loop_
_entity_poly.entity_id
_entity_poly.type
_entity_poly.pdbx_seq_one_letter_code
_entity_poly.pdbx_strand_id
1 'polypeptide(L)'
;MNNKVKLISLTQPYDHEATGFPEDLIAYCARVSNPENQNNKQTAPRLLKFLIKHKHWSPFEMVDMCVEIKTSRAIAAQILRHRSFSFQEFSQRYSAATDIEPIELRSKAETNRQSSSDVINDPVLKNVVQHSIDTAMMTYDKLITQGVAKEQARMVLPLTTQTTMYMKGSIRSWIHYIDLRTEENTQKEHRDIAQECKSILKEHFPNVAEALWSKDD
;
A
#
# COMPACT_ATOMS: atom_id res chain seq x y z
N MET A 1 11.40 7.25 12.04
CA MET A 1 10.00 7.15 11.61
C MET A 1 9.65 5.66 11.57
N ASN A 2 8.57 5.23 12.21
CA ASN A 2 8.14 3.83 12.05
C ASN A 2 7.56 3.69 10.64
N ASN A 3 8.24 2.92 9.78
CA ASN A 3 7.73 2.62 8.45
C ASN A 3 6.39 1.89 8.59
N LYS A 4 5.37 2.40 7.90
CA LYS A 4 4.03 1.79 7.85
C LYS A 4 3.98 0.59 6.90
N VAL A 5 4.93 0.51 5.97
CA VAL A 5 4.99 -0.53 4.93
C VAL A 5 6.27 -1.33 5.06
N LYS A 6 6.16 -2.65 4.96
CA LYS A 6 7.28 -3.58 5.00
C LYS A 6 7.15 -4.58 3.85
N LEU A 7 8.22 -4.77 3.08
CA LEU A 7 8.28 -5.84 2.08
C LEU A 7 8.24 -7.22 2.76
N ILE A 8 7.38 -8.10 2.27
CA ILE A 8 7.22 -9.48 2.76
C ILE A 8 7.78 -10.48 1.78
N SER A 9 7.44 -10.35 0.49
CA SER A 9 7.93 -11.26 -0.54
C SER A 9 7.91 -10.63 -1.92
N LEU A 10 8.80 -11.14 -2.76
CA LEU A 10 8.87 -10.88 -4.20
C LEU A 10 8.92 -12.21 -4.94
N THR A 11 8.39 -12.24 -6.16
CA THR A 11 8.63 -13.37 -7.05
C THR A 11 10.12 -13.52 -7.33
N GLN A 12 10.63 -14.74 -7.16
CA GLN A 12 12.00 -15.11 -7.47
C GLN A 12 12.00 -16.08 -8.66
N PRO A 13 12.91 -15.93 -9.63
CA PRO A 13 13.09 -16.95 -10.66
C PRO A 13 13.46 -18.29 -10.01
N TYR A 14 12.85 -19.38 -10.46
CA TYR A 14 13.22 -20.73 -10.01
C TYR A 14 14.50 -21.22 -10.69
N ASP A 15 14.69 -20.85 -11.96
CA ASP A 15 15.86 -21.22 -12.73
C ASP A 15 17.03 -20.26 -12.47
N HIS A 16 18.21 -20.81 -12.18
CA HIS A 16 19.43 -20.05 -11.89
C HIS A 16 19.92 -19.21 -13.08
N GLU A 17 19.53 -19.50 -14.31
CA GLU A 17 19.88 -18.70 -15.49
C GLU A 17 19.20 -17.32 -15.48
N ALA A 18 18.06 -17.22 -14.82
CA ALA A 18 17.31 -15.95 -14.66
C ALA A 18 17.74 -15.16 -13.39
N THR A 19 18.91 -15.47 -12.78
CA THR A 19 19.38 -14.79 -11.55
C THR A 19 19.67 -13.31 -11.78
N GLY A 20 19.12 -12.45 -10.95
CA GLY A 20 19.27 -11.01 -11.02
C GLY A 20 18.20 -10.31 -10.19
N PHE A 21 17.87 -9.09 -10.56
CA PHE A 21 16.72 -8.39 -10.00
C PHE A 21 15.40 -9.05 -10.45
N PRO A 22 14.33 -8.96 -9.65
CA PRO A 22 13.00 -9.47 -10.04
C PRO A 22 12.51 -8.93 -11.40
N GLU A 23 12.95 -7.74 -11.79
CA GLU A 23 12.61 -7.13 -13.09
C GLU A 23 13.26 -7.84 -14.30
N ASP A 24 14.35 -8.58 -14.09
CA ASP A 24 14.94 -9.41 -15.15
C ASP A 24 13.98 -10.52 -15.58
N LEU A 25 13.17 -11.05 -14.64
CA LEU A 25 12.14 -12.03 -14.96
C LEU A 25 11.03 -11.43 -15.86
N ILE A 26 10.69 -10.14 -15.67
CA ILE A 26 9.75 -9.44 -16.55
C ILE A 26 10.29 -9.41 -17.98
N ALA A 27 11.57 -9.05 -18.15
CA ALA A 27 12.22 -9.01 -19.44
C ALA A 27 12.36 -10.41 -20.09
N TYR A 28 12.67 -11.42 -19.28
CA TYR A 28 12.73 -12.82 -19.70
C TYR A 28 11.38 -13.31 -20.24
N CYS A 29 10.30 -13.09 -19.49
CA CYS A 29 8.95 -13.46 -19.91
C CYS A 29 8.50 -12.70 -21.18
N ALA A 30 8.86 -11.42 -21.29
CA ALA A 30 8.54 -10.62 -22.48
C ALA A 30 9.18 -11.18 -23.76
N ARG A 31 10.31 -11.90 -23.63
CA ARG A 31 11.05 -12.48 -24.76
C ARG A 31 10.66 -13.92 -25.09
N VAL A 32 9.53 -14.41 -24.60
CA VAL A 32 9.05 -15.79 -24.88
C VAL A 32 9.02 -16.13 -26.37
N SER A 33 8.79 -15.17 -27.25
CA SER A 33 8.80 -15.34 -28.70
C SER A 33 10.18 -15.13 -29.36
N ASN A 34 11.23 -14.94 -28.57
CA ASN A 34 12.62 -14.76 -29.03
C ASN A 34 13.60 -15.54 -28.14
N PRO A 35 13.58 -16.90 -28.22
CA PRO A 35 14.33 -17.77 -27.31
C PRO A 35 15.85 -17.52 -27.31
N GLU A 36 16.44 -17.21 -28.48
CA GLU A 36 17.89 -16.95 -28.59
C GLU A 36 18.33 -15.71 -27.80
N ASN A 37 17.43 -14.76 -27.55
CA ASN A 37 17.71 -13.51 -26.83
C ASN A 37 17.03 -13.48 -25.44
N GLN A 38 16.42 -14.57 -25.01
CA GLN A 38 15.59 -14.59 -23.79
C GLN A 38 16.42 -14.26 -22.53
N ASN A 39 17.64 -14.77 -22.45
CA ASN A 39 18.57 -14.60 -21.32
C ASN A 39 19.44 -13.32 -21.42
N ASN A 40 19.18 -12.43 -22.37
CA ASN A 40 19.98 -11.22 -22.57
C ASN A 40 19.62 -10.14 -21.52
N LYS A 41 20.38 -10.09 -20.43
CA LYS A 41 20.20 -9.11 -19.35
C LYS A 41 20.68 -7.70 -19.75
N GLN A 42 21.67 -7.57 -20.65
CA GLN A 42 22.25 -6.28 -21.02
C GLN A 42 21.23 -5.33 -21.66
N THR A 43 20.28 -5.89 -22.41
CA THR A 43 19.24 -5.09 -23.07
C THR A 43 17.90 -5.10 -22.33
N ALA A 44 17.82 -5.71 -21.12
CA ALA A 44 16.61 -5.75 -20.31
C ALA A 44 16.09 -4.34 -19.93
N PRO A 45 16.94 -3.38 -19.48
CA PRO A 45 16.47 -2.03 -19.14
C PRO A 45 15.80 -1.33 -20.33
N ARG A 46 16.40 -1.43 -21.51
CA ARG A 46 15.83 -0.85 -22.74
C ARG A 46 14.49 -1.50 -23.13
N LEU A 47 14.38 -2.82 -22.95
CA LEU A 47 13.14 -3.53 -23.19
C LEU A 47 12.04 -3.11 -22.22
N LEU A 48 12.34 -3.01 -20.91
CA LEU A 48 11.39 -2.57 -19.91
C LEU A 48 10.86 -1.17 -20.19
N LYS A 49 11.77 -0.22 -20.56
CA LYS A 49 11.39 1.15 -20.98
C LYS A 49 10.47 1.12 -22.21
N PHE A 50 10.78 0.27 -23.21
CA PHE A 50 9.93 0.09 -24.41
C PHE A 50 8.55 -0.43 -24.05
N LEU A 51 8.46 -1.49 -23.22
CA LEU A 51 7.19 -2.11 -22.80
C LEU A 51 6.29 -1.10 -22.07
N ILE A 52 6.86 -0.32 -21.15
CA ILE A 52 6.16 0.74 -20.40
C ILE A 52 5.66 1.82 -21.36
N LYS A 53 6.52 2.34 -22.22
CA LYS A 53 6.19 3.39 -23.20
C LYS A 53 5.03 2.98 -24.12
N HIS A 54 5.01 1.72 -24.54
CA HIS A 54 3.98 1.18 -25.44
C HIS A 54 2.82 0.51 -24.70
N LYS A 55 2.80 0.61 -23.36
CA LYS A 55 1.74 0.04 -22.50
C LYS A 55 1.55 -1.47 -22.68
N HIS A 56 2.64 -2.19 -22.95
CA HIS A 56 2.64 -3.65 -23.03
C HIS A 56 2.78 -4.24 -21.62
N TRP A 57 1.66 -4.34 -20.90
CA TRP A 57 1.64 -4.63 -19.47
C TRP A 57 1.68 -6.12 -19.11
N SER A 58 1.37 -7.03 -20.05
CA SER A 58 1.27 -8.47 -19.75
C SER A 58 2.53 -9.08 -19.12
N PRO A 59 3.78 -8.71 -19.50
CA PRO A 59 4.96 -9.26 -18.84
C PRO A 59 5.05 -8.87 -17.35
N PHE A 60 4.53 -7.70 -16.97
CA PHE A 60 4.52 -7.21 -15.59
C PHE A 60 3.53 -7.95 -14.69
N GLU A 61 2.65 -8.78 -15.26
CA GLU A 61 1.77 -9.69 -14.52
C GLU A 61 2.50 -10.95 -14.03
N MET A 62 3.70 -11.23 -14.56
CA MET A 62 4.47 -12.45 -14.23
C MET A 62 5.29 -12.33 -12.94
N VAL A 63 5.34 -11.13 -12.35
CA VAL A 63 6.09 -10.86 -11.12
C VAL A 63 5.18 -10.20 -10.10
N ASP A 64 5.13 -10.78 -8.90
CA ASP A 64 4.33 -10.30 -7.77
C ASP A 64 5.20 -9.68 -6.68
N MET A 65 4.62 -8.72 -5.96
CA MET A 65 5.13 -8.17 -4.72
C MET A 65 4.06 -8.27 -3.63
N CYS A 66 4.46 -8.66 -2.42
CA CYS A 66 3.62 -8.66 -1.23
C CYS A 66 4.23 -7.75 -0.16
N VAL A 67 3.42 -6.86 0.40
CA VAL A 67 3.81 -5.99 1.52
C VAL A 67 2.88 -6.16 2.72
N GLU A 68 3.42 -5.91 3.91
CA GLU A 68 2.65 -5.66 5.13
C GLU A 68 2.42 -4.16 5.25
N ILE A 69 1.18 -3.77 5.57
CA ILE A 69 0.77 -2.39 5.78
C ILE A 69 0.15 -2.27 7.17
N LYS A 70 0.65 -1.34 7.99
CA LYS A 70 0.06 -0.94 9.27
C LYS A 70 -0.61 0.41 9.12
N THR A 71 -1.92 0.48 9.37
CA THR A 71 -2.70 1.70 9.19
C THR A 71 -4.01 1.64 9.96
N SER A 72 -4.78 2.74 9.97
CA SER A 72 -6.12 2.77 10.54
C SER A 72 -7.14 2.01 9.69
N ARG A 73 -8.23 1.58 10.32
CA ARG A 73 -9.39 0.97 9.64
C ARG A 73 -9.98 1.90 8.57
N ALA A 74 -9.93 3.22 8.79
CA ALA A 74 -10.38 4.20 7.81
C ALA A 74 -9.61 4.09 6.48
N ILE A 75 -8.28 3.99 6.57
CA ILE A 75 -7.41 3.90 5.39
C ILE A 75 -7.42 2.49 4.81
N ALA A 76 -7.40 1.45 5.64
CA ALA A 76 -7.53 0.06 5.18
C ALA A 76 -8.78 -0.14 4.31
N ALA A 77 -9.94 0.43 4.70
CA ALA A 77 -11.16 0.37 3.91
C ALA A 77 -11.01 0.99 2.51
N GLN A 78 -10.17 2.01 2.34
CA GLN A 78 -9.86 2.60 1.03
C GLN A 78 -8.92 1.69 0.21
N ILE A 79 -7.91 1.11 0.86
CA ILE A 79 -6.94 0.21 0.22
C ILE A 79 -7.64 -1.05 -0.30
N LEU A 80 -8.53 -1.64 0.48
CA LEU A 80 -9.30 -2.86 0.13
C LEU A 80 -10.19 -2.70 -1.12
N ARG A 81 -10.43 -1.47 -1.59
CA ARG A 81 -11.17 -1.23 -2.84
C ARG A 81 -10.37 -1.52 -4.11
N HIS A 82 -9.06 -1.72 -4.01
CA HIS A 82 -8.20 -2.08 -5.14
C HIS A 82 -8.34 -3.55 -5.49
N ARG A 83 -9.28 -3.89 -6.38
CA ARG A 83 -9.69 -5.27 -6.71
C ARG A 83 -8.63 -6.09 -7.44
N SER A 84 -7.57 -5.47 -7.97
CA SER A 84 -6.46 -6.16 -8.63
C SER A 84 -5.44 -6.76 -7.65
N PHE A 85 -5.73 -6.70 -6.34
CA PHE A 85 -4.87 -7.22 -5.29
C PHE A 85 -5.59 -8.29 -4.47
N SER A 86 -4.78 -9.17 -3.87
CA SER A 86 -5.22 -10.09 -2.82
C SER A 86 -4.83 -9.52 -1.45
N PHE A 87 -5.73 -9.69 -0.48
CA PHE A 87 -5.56 -9.15 0.86
C PHE A 87 -5.74 -10.20 1.94
N GLN A 88 -4.97 -10.05 3.02
CA GLN A 88 -5.19 -10.72 4.29
C GLN A 88 -5.10 -9.66 5.39
N GLU A 89 -6.18 -9.45 6.15
CA GLU A 89 -6.25 -8.41 7.16
C GLU A 89 -6.44 -8.99 8.54
N PHE A 90 -5.86 -8.34 9.55
CA PHE A 90 -6.03 -8.67 10.96
C PHE A 90 -7.51 -8.70 11.36
N SER A 91 -7.92 -9.80 11.98
CA SER A 91 -9.31 -10.00 12.38
C SER A 91 -9.57 -9.60 13.85
N GLN A 92 -10.31 -8.52 14.04
CA GLN A 92 -10.80 -8.12 15.37
C GLN A 92 -11.87 -9.05 15.97
N ARG A 93 -12.34 -10.02 15.22
CA ARG A 93 -13.20 -11.10 15.76
C ARG A 93 -12.37 -12.09 16.57
N TYR A 94 -11.12 -12.26 16.20
CA TYR A 94 -10.21 -13.24 16.78
C TYR A 94 -9.35 -12.66 17.89
N SER A 95 -8.78 -11.49 17.71
CA SER A 95 -7.89 -10.84 18.64
C SER A 95 -8.35 -9.42 18.96
N ALA A 96 -8.06 -8.95 20.17
CA ALA A 96 -8.27 -7.56 20.53
C ALA A 96 -7.24 -6.68 19.79
N ALA A 97 -7.70 -5.59 19.18
CA ALA A 97 -6.86 -4.55 18.62
C ALA A 97 -7.19 -3.26 19.35
N THR A 98 -6.23 -2.71 20.04
CA THR A 98 -6.40 -1.54 20.92
C THR A 98 -5.54 -0.35 20.53
N ASP A 99 -4.60 -0.52 19.58
CA ASP A 99 -3.77 0.57 19.12
C ASP A 99 -4.58 1.55 18.27
N ILE A 100 -4.35 2.83 18.52
CA ILE A 100 -5.01 3.93 17.82
C ILE A 100 -4.00 4.68 16.97
N GLU A 101 -4.32 4.92 15.70
CA GLU A 101 -3.54 5.79 14.83
C GLU A 101 -3.83 7.26 15.19
N PRO A 102 -2.80 8.07 15.49
CA PRO A 102 -2.99 9.48 15.78
C PRO A 102 -3.65 10.22 14.61
N ILE A 103 -4.59 11.11 14.92
CA ILE A 103 -5.28 11.93 13.93
C ILE A 103 -4.57 13.27 13.78
N GLU A 104 -4.15 13.62 12.57
CA GLU A 104 -3.78 14.98 12.21
C GLU A 104 -5.01 15.72 11.70
N LEU A 105 -5.54 16.64 12.50
CA LEU A 105 -6.70 17.44 12.11
C LEU A 105 -6.30 18.43 11.01
N ARG A 106 -7.06 18.45 9.93
CA ARG A 106 -6.85 19.34 8.77
C ARG A 106 -8.14 20.02 8.37
N SER A 107 -8.03 21.24 7.87
CA SER A 107 -9.17 22.01 7.36
C SER A 107 -9.70 21.38 6.06
N LYS A 108 -10.93 21.70 5.73
CA LYS A 108 -11.56 21.33 4.45
C LYS A 108 -10.91 22.10 3.31
N ALA A 109 -10.53 21.42 2.24
CA ALA A 109 -10.08 22.10 1.03
C ALA A 109 -11.22 22.87 0.35
N GLU A 110 -10.91 24.03 -0.23
CA GLU A 110 -11.92 24.90 -0.86
C GLU A 110 -12.45 24.34 -2.17
N THR A 111 -11.55 23.75 -2.99
CA THR A 111 -11.86 23.32 -4.35
C THR A 111 -12.25 21.85 -4.47
N ASN A 112 -11.78 20.99 -3.57
CA ASN A 112 -12.07 19.56 -3.59
C ASN A 112 -12.75 19.11 -2.29
N ARG A 113 -14.02 18.75 -2.38
CA ARG A 113 -14.84 18.35 -1.21
C ARG A 113 -14.31 17.09 -0.47
N GLN A 114 -13.46 16.30 -1.11
CA GLN A 114 -12.89 15.07 -0.53
C GLN A 114 -11.49 15.29 0.05
N SER A 115 -10.88 16.44 -0.18
CA SER A 115 -9.53 16.76 0.25
C SER A 115 -9.51 17.64 1.50
N SER A 116 -8.39 17.59 2.20
CA SER A 116 -8.04 18.46 3.30
C SER A 116 -6.88 19.38 2.91
N SER A 117 -6.76 20.53 3.58
CA SER A 117 -5.67 21.49 3.38
C SER A 117 -4.81 21.64 4.64
N ASP A 118 -4.89 22.74 5.32
CA ASP A 118 -3.98 23.12 6.39
C ASP A 118 -4.20 22.37 7.70
N VAL A 119 -3.11 22.10 8.42
CA VAL A 119 -3.16 21.45 9.73
C VAL A 119 -3.81 22.39 10.75
N ILE A 120 -4.82 21.88 11.47
CA ILE A 120 -5.50 22.58 12.54
C ILE A 120 -4.83 22.23 13.88
N ASN A 121 -4.15 23.22 14.47
CA ASN A 121 -3.51 23.10 15.78
C ASN A 121 -4.37 23.70 16.91
N ASP A 122 -5.63 23.29 16.99
CA ASP A 122 -6.55 23.71 18.05
C ASP A 122 -6.54 22.67 19.20
N PRO A 123 -6.08 23.05 20.41
CA PRO A 123 -6.06 22.16 21.57
C PRO A 123 -7.47 21.71 22.01
N VAL A 124 -8.48 22.54 21.82
CA VAL A 124 -9.87 22.20 22.20
C VAL A 124 -10.38 21.07 21.29
N LEU A 125 -10.20 21.21 19.97
CA LEU A 125 -10.59 20.16 19.03
C LEU A 125 -9.81 18.86 19.24
N LYS A 126 -8.51 18.95 19.53
CA LYS A 126 -7.69 17.78 19.86
C LYS A 126 -8.21 17.06 21.11
N ASN A 127 -8.56 17.79 22.16
CA ASN A 127 -9.13 17.24 23.38
C ASN A 127 -10.50 16.57 23.14
N VAL A 128 -11.35 17.17 22.32
CA VAL A 128 -12.66 16.60 21.96
C VAL A 128 -12.48 15.26 21.24
N VAL A 129 -11.54 15.20 20.27
CA VAL A 129 -11.20 13.96 19.55
C VAL A 129 -10.65 12.90 20.50
N GLN A 130 -9.68 13.28 21.35
CA GLN A 130 -9.08 12.34 22.31
C GLN A 130 -10.13 11.78 23.28
N HIS A 131 -10.98 12.63 23.84
CA HIS A 131 -12.07 12.20 24.73
C HIS A 131 -13.03 11.22 24.05
N SER A 132 -13.36 11.45 22.79
CA SER A 132 -14.21 10.51 22.01
C SER A 132 -13.54 9.15 21.84
N ILE A 133 -12.23 9.13 21.53
CA ILE A 133 -11.46 7.90 21.40
C ILE A 133 -11.41 7.15 22.73
N ASP A 134 -11.05 7.84 23.83
CA ASP A 134 -10.96 7.26 25.17
C ASP A 134 -12.30 6.65 25.62
N THR A 135 -13.39 7.36 25.36
CA THR A 135 -14.74 6.86 25.67
C THR A 135 -15.07 5.59 24.89
N ALA A 136 -14.73 5.54 23.60
CA ALA A 136 -14.95 4.35 22.77
C ALA A 136 -14.11 3.15 23.26
N MET A 137 -12.84 3.38 23.62
CA MET A 137 -11.95 2.35 24.15
C MET A 137 -12.43 1.85 25.51
N MET A 138 -12.80 2.72 26.43
CA MET A 138 -13.40 2.34 27.74
C MET A 138 -14.68 1.52 27.57
N THR A 139 -15.51 1.89 26.60
CA THR A 139 -16.75 1.16 26.28
C THR A 139 -16.40 -0.24 25.75
N TYR A 140 -15.45 -0.35 24.84
CA TYR A 140 -14.97 -1.64 24.32
C TYR A 140 -14.48 -2.55 25.45
N ASP A 141 -13.60 -2.06 26.32
CA ASP A 141 -13.03 -2.81 27.43
C ASP A 141 -14.10 -3.28 28.41
N LYS A 142 -15.09 -2.42 28.70
CA LYS A 142 -16.23 -2.77 29.53
C LYS A 142 -17.08 -3.88 28.92
N LEU A 143 -17.36 -3.83 27.62
CA LEU A 143 -18.10 -4.88 26.92
C LEU A 143 -17.35 -6.22 26.98
N ILE A 144 -16.06 -6.23 26.71
CA ILE A 144 -15.21 -7.43 26.80
C ILE A 144 -15.21 -7.99 28.22
N THR A 145 -15.03 -7.14 29.24
CA THR A 145 -15.03 -7.55 30.66
C THR A 145 -16.38 -8.14 31.11
N GLN A 146 -17.48 -7.68 30.54
CA GLN A 146 -18.83 -8.20 30.79
C GLN A 146 -19.16 -9.43 29.93
N GLY A 147 -18.21 -9.99 29.19
CA GLY A 147 -18.38 -11.22 28.42
C GLY A 147 -19.04 -11.03 27.05
N VAL A 148 -19.15 -9.80 26.56
CA VAL A 148 -19.67 -9.57 25.20
C VAL A 148 -18.65 -10.10 24.18
N ALA A 149 -19.14 -10.85 23.19
CA ALA A 149 -18.29 -11.42 22.15
C ALA A 149 -17.51 -10.32 21.40
N LYS A 150 -16.22 -10.57 21.09
CA LYS A 150 -15.35 -9.61 20.38
C LYS A 150 -15.95 -9.11 19.07
N GLU A 151 -16.67 -9.96 18.34
CA GLU A 151 -17.34 -9.58 17.09
C GLU A 151 -18.42 -8.50 17.26
N GLN A 152 -19.03 -8.41 18.45
CA GLN A 152 -19.99 -7.38 18.79
C GLN A 152 -19.32 -6.18 19.48
N ALA A 153 -18.43 -6.42 20.45
CA ALA A 153 -17.76 -5.37 21.18
C ALA A 153 -16.95 -4.42 20.23
N ARG A 154 -16.33 -4.96 19.20
CA ARG A 154 -15.57 -4.17 18.19
C ARG A 154 -16.40 -3.11 17.45
N MET A 155 -17.74 -3.20 17.49
CA MET A 155 -18.61 -2.25 16.78
C MET A 155 -18.55 -0.84 17.35
N VAL A 156 -18.06 -0.67 18.58
CA VAL A 156 -17.87 0.65 19.21
C VAL A 156 -16.49 1.26 18.97
N LEU A 157 -15.55 0.49 18.37
CA LEU A 157 -14.20 0.99 18.11
C LEU A 157 -14.20 2.08 17.04
N PRO A 158 -13.38 3.14 17.21
CA PRO A 158 -13.28 4.21 16.23
C PRO A 158 -12.57 3.73 14.96
N LEU A 159 -12.81 4.40 13.84
CA LEU A 159 -12.14 4.15 12.56
C LEU A 159 -10.61 4.36 12.61
N THR A 160 -10.12 5.06 13.61
CA THR A 160 -8.69 5.26 13.89
C THR A 160 -8.01 4.05 14.52
N THR A 161 -8.79 3.03 14.93
CA THR A 161 -8.20 1.77 15.39
C THR A 161 -7.29 1.19 14.33
N GLN A 162 -6.05 0.86 14.72
CA GLN A 162 -5.05 0.30 13.81
C GLN A 162 -5.40 -1.11 13.36
N THR A 163 -4.95 -1.42 12.17
CA THR A 163 -4.99 -2.77 11.59
C THR A 163 -3.69 -3.05 10.88
N THR A 164 -3.37 -4.33 10.75
CA THR A 164 -2.27 -4.81 9.92
C THR A 164 -2.87 -5.62 8.78
N MET A 165 -2.42 -5.34 7.56
CA MET A 165 -2.87 -6.08 6.38
C MET A 165 -1.70 -6.46 5.49
N TYR A 166 -1.80 -7.60 4.84
CA TYR A 166 -0.94 -8.00 3.74
C TYR A 166 -1.65 -7.67 2.43
N MET A 167 -0.93 -7.04 1.51
CA MET A 167 -1.41 -6.67 0.19
C MET A 167 -0.47 -7.26 -0.86
N LYS A 168 -0.98 -8.16 -1.71
CA LYS A 168 -0.23 -8.86 -2.76
C LYS A 168 -0.83 -8.57 -4.12
N GLY A 169 0.02 -8.28 -5.09
CA GLY A 169 -0.40 -8.12 -6.49
C GLY A 169 0.77 -8.14 -7.45
N SER A 170 0.45 -8.20 -8.76
CA SER A 170 1.44 -8.11 -9.82
C SER A 170 2.09 -6.72 -9.87
N ILE A 171 3.29 -6.64 -10.44
CA ILE A 171 3.99 -5.35 -10.62
C ILE A 171 3.17 -4.39 -11.48
N ARG A 172 2.41 -4.87 -12.45
CA ARG A 172 1.43 -4.03 -13.17
C ARG A 172 0.43 -3.37 -12.22
N SER A 173 -0.17 -4.14 -11.31
CA SER A 173 -1.13 -3.62 -10.33
C SER A 173 -0.49 -2.61 -9.39
N TRP A 174 0.75 -2.87 -8.94
CA TRP A 174 1.51 -1.98 -8.08
C TRP A 174 1.84 -0.64 -8.77
N ILE A 175 2.27 -0.65 -10.03
CA ILE A 175 2.51 0.57 -10.81
C ILE A 175 1.24 1.41 -10.84
N HIS A 176 0.11 0.82 -11.21
CA HIS A 176 -1.17 1.53 -11.28
C HIS A 176 -1.62 2.08 -9.92
N TYR A 177 -1.48 1.28 -8.83
CA TYR A 177 -1.80 1.72 -7.47
C TYR A 177 -0.94 2.91 -7.03
N ILE A 178 0.36 2.82 -7.25
CA ILE A 178 1.32 3.86 -6.86
C ILE A 178 1.02 5.15 -7.62
N ASP A 179 0.87 5.11 -8.94
CA ASP A 179 0.56 6.29 -9.75
C ASP A 179 -0.72 6.97 -9.28
N LEU A 180 -1.79 6.17 -9.05
CA LEU A 180 -3.07 6.71 -8.62
C LEU A 180 -3.03 7.28 -7.19
N ARG A 181 -2.27 6.66 -6.26
CA ARG A 181 -2.34 7.00 -4.82
C ARG A 181 -1.24 7.91 -4.34
N THR A 182 -0.24 8.20 -5.15
CA THR A 182 0.76 9.23 -4.84
C THR A 182 0.34 10.62 -5.28
N GLU A 183 -0.79 10.78 -5.97
CA GLU A 183 -1.35 12.07 -6.37
C GLU A 183 -1.79 12.93 -5.16
N GLU A 184 -1.69 14.25 -5.30
CA GLU A 184 -1.98 15.22 -4.23
C GLU A 184 -3.42 15.17 -3.71
N ASN A 185 -4.37 14.80 -4.57
CA ASN A 185 -5.79 14.67 -4.21
C ASN A 185 -6.09 13.40 -3.38
N THR A 186 -5.14 12.49 -3.23
CA THR A 186 -5.27 11.33 -2.35
C THR A 186 -5.16 11.77 -0.89
N GLN A 187 -5.99 11.21 -0.01
CA GLN A 187 -5.90 11.46 1.43
C GLN A 187 -4.45 11.20 1.92
N LYS A 188 -3.89 12.13 2.68
CA LYS A 188 -2.47 12.13 3.08
C LYS A 188 -1.99 10.80 3.64
N GLU A 189 -2.74 10.20 4.57
CA GLU A 189 -2.37 8.94 5.23
C GLU A 189 -2.27 7.78 4.21
N HIS A 190 -3.15 7.74 3.20
CA HIS A 190 -3.09 6.76 2.13
C HIS A 190 -1.95 7.06 1.16
N ARG A 191 -1.73 8.35 0.84
CA ARG A 191 -0.62 8.81 -0.02
C ARG A 191 0.74 8.47 0.59
N ASP A 192 0.91 8.65 1.90
CA ASP A 192 2.14 8.30 2.61
C ASP A 192 2.46 6.80 2.45
N ILE A 193 1.46 5.92 2.60
CA ILE A 193 1.58 4.48 2.35
C ILE A 193 1.99 4.18 0.90
N ALA A 194 1.35 4.84 -0.07
CA ALA A 194 1.68 4.67 -1.48
C ALA A 194 3.12 5.12 -1.80
N GLN A 195 3.62 6.18 -1.16
CA GLN A 195 5.00 6.64 -1.28
C GLN A 195 6.00 5.62 -0.70
N GLU A 196 5.68 4.99 0.43
CA GLU A 196 6.50 3.91 0.97
C GLU A 196 6.52 2.69 0.04
N CYS A 197 5.38 2.30 -0.55
CA CYS A 197 5.31 1.27 -1.58
C CYS A 197 6.14 1.62 -2.81
N LYS A 198 6.10 2.90 -3.25
CA LYS A 198 6.93 3.41 -4.35
C LYS A 198 8.41 3.28 -4.04
N SER A 199 8.82 3.56 -2.81
CA SER A 199 10.22 3.44 -2.37
C SER A 199 10.70 1.99 -2.42
N ILE A 200 9.88 1.03 -1.97
CA ILE A 200 10.17 -0.41 -2.07
C ILE A 200 10.29 -0.83 -3.54
N LEU A 201 9.37 -0.38 -4.40
CA LEU A 201 9.42 -0.71 -5.82
C LEU A 201 10.68 -0.14 -6.49
N LYS A 202 11.08 1.09 -6.16
CA LYS A 202 12.32 1.69 -6.65
C LYS A 202 13.58 0.90 -6.26
N GLU A 203 13.61 0.35 -5.06
CA GLU A 203 14.73 -0.44 -4.55
C GLU A 203 14.88 -1.78 -5.28
N HIS A 204 13.77 -2.46 -5.55
CA HIS A 204 13.79 -3.82 -6.09
C HIS A 204 13.55 -3.90 -7.61
N PHE A 205 13.07 -2.83 -8.24
CA PHE A 205 12.79 -2.72 -9.67
C PHE A 205 13.36 -1.39 -10.22
N PRO A 206 14.69 -1.17 -10.13
CA PRO A 206 15.29 0.13 -10.45
C PRO A 206 15.07 0.58 -11.89
N ASN A 207 15.17 -0.33 -12.88
CA ASN A 207 14.97 0.02 -14.29
C ASN A 207 13.49 0.30 -14.62
N VAL A 208 12.56 -0.41 -13.98
CA VAL A 208 11.12 -0.12 -14.09
C VAL A 208 10.82 1.26 -13.48
N ALA A 209 11.38 1.53 -12.30
CA ALA A 209 11.19 2.81 -11.61
C ALA A 209 11.79 3.99 -12.38
N GLU A 210 12.97 3.82 -12.97
CA GLU A 210 13.58 4.81 -13.84
C GLU A 210 12.70 5.11 -15.06
N ALA A 211 12.19 4.06 -15.72
CA ALA A 211 11.34 4.22 -16.89
C ALA A 211 9.99 4.91 -16.62
N LEU A 212 9.47 4.81 -15.36
CA LEU A 212 8.19 5.39 -14.96
C LEU A 212 8.32 6.79 -14.36
N TRP A 213 9.37 7.01 -13.54
CA TRP A 213 9.41 8.16 -12.63
C TRP A 213 10.71 8.95 -12.67
N SER A 214 11.60 8.72 -13.64
CA SER A 214 12.72 9.65 -13.91
C SER A 214 12.17 10.94 -14.51
N LYS A 215 12.73 12.08 -14.10
CA LYS A 215 12.31 13.41 -14.57
C LYS A 215 12.82 13.78 -15.98
N ASP A 216 13.37 12.82 -16.71
CA ASP A 216 14.00 13.06 -18.01
C ASP A 216 13.09 12.50 -19.14
N ASP A 217 11.95 13.15 -19.34
CA ASP A 217 11.23 13.23 -20.65
C ASP A 217 10.31 14.45 -20.68
#